data_49558de85e73325e72e86ccdd87bd999
#
_entry.id   49558de85e73325e72e86ccdd87bd999
#
_cell.length_a   1.000
_cell.length_b   1.000
_cell.length_c   1.000
_cell.angle_alpha   90.00
_cell.angle_beta   90.00
_cell.angle_gamma   90.00
#
_symmetry.space_group_name_H-M   'P 1'
#
loop_
_entity.id
_entity.type
_entity.pdbx_description
1 polymer ?
#
loop_
_entity_poly.entity_id
_entity_poly.type
_entity_poly.pdbx_seq_one_letter_code
_entity_poly.pdbx_strand_id
1 'polypeptide(L)'
;MSAGRRTLAAALVALTIGLTTMAAPSGYSLLANRWPNGAVTMHLQLGTGSGTLIDGSTSWNQVATNALATWNTNIDLVKFSAVQDSTVARGDGTGTNNVFFDSAVYGRSFGNSTLAIATSWYNVGSNNKIEGDVVFNNTKPWNSYRGNLRSANDFYRVALHEFGHILGLDHPDENGQRVTAQMNSTVGNLDALASDDIAGSRALYGAGVTSNISFPPRNEPNDFYNQLVGVYQNELRAGLSGTYVNPEGTVIWLTEYARQRVGQCDHSIASQRTLDQVTGSGGTLVCAATPSGTIPFPPRNEGVQFMNSLEATYRDTLGRTLGSSYVNSEGAVVWVLEYLRYRLNGCSHGDATTKVFLQIRGRGIQPVCR
;
A
#
# COMPACT_ATOMS: atom_id res chain seq x y z
N MET A 1 26.49 -43.69 -72.12
CA MET A 1 26.34 -44.11 -70.72
C MET A 1 26.52 -42.84 -69.86
N SER A 2 25.39 -42.26 -69.38
CA SER A 2 25.37 -41.00 -68.66
C SER A 2 25.13 -41.34 -67.18
N ALA A 3 26.04 -40.86 -66.29
CA ALA A 3 25.96 -41.03 -64.88
C ALA A 3 25.27 -39.79 -64.25
N GLY A 4 24.08 -40.00 -63.75
CA GLY A 4 23.34 -38.92 -63.02
C GLY A 4 23.84 -38.73 -61.60
N ARG A 5 24.24 -37.54 -61.23
CA ARG A 5 24.51 -37.11 -59.85
C ARG A 5 23.19 -36.77 -59.17
N ARG A 6 22.89 -37.41 -58.03
CA ARG A 6 21.82 -36.97 -57.12
C ARG A 6 22.41 -36.08 -56.04
N THR A 7 21.97 -34.82 -55.97
CA THR A 7 22.25 -33.92 -54.87
C THR A 7 21.18 -34.14 -53.80
N LEU A 8 21.61 -34.51 -52.57
CA LEU A 8 20.76 -34.48 -51.39
C LEU A 8 20.70 -33.03 -50.88
N ALA A 9 19.50 -32.46 -50.86
CA ALA A 9 19.22 -31.24 -50.14
C ALA A 9 18.86 -31.60 -48.69
N ALA A 10 19.71 -31.17 -47.73
CA ALA A 10 19.38 -31.24 -46.31
C ALA A 10 18.45 -30.09 -45.97
N ALA A 11 17.21 -30.37 -45.61
CA ALA A 11 16.28 -29.41 -45.07
C ALA A 11 16.59 -29.20 -43.58
N LEU A 12 17.06 -28.00 -43.22
CA LEU A 12 17.22 -27.56 -41.84
C LEU A 12 15.82 -27.17 -41.29
N VAL A 13 15.22 -28.03 -40.47
CA VAL A 13 14.00 -27.66 -39.72
C VAL A 13 14.43 -26.85 -38.49
N ALA A 14 14.24 -25.54 -38.52
CA ALA A 14 14.40 -24.69 -37.37
C ALA A 14 13.18 -24.90 -36.45
N LEU A 15 13.38 -25.61 -35.33
CA LEU A 15 12.40 -25.74 -34.26
C LEU A 15 12.39 -24.46 -33.46
N THR A 16 11.48 -23.52 -33.73
CA THR A 16 11.20 -22.37 -32.87
C THR A 16 10.40 -22.86 -31.68
N ILE A 17 11.08 -23.03 -30.53
CA ILE A 17 10.40 -23.23 -29.26
C ILE A 17 9.81 -21.85 -28.86
N GLY A 18 8.55 -21.63 -29.17
CA GLY A 18 7.79 -20.52 -28.64
C GLY A 18 7.66 -20.72 -27.11
N LEU A 19 8.40 -19.96 -26.31
CA LEU A 19 8.07 -19.82 -24.89
C LEU A 19 6.72 -19.10 -24.81
N THR A 20 5.63 -19.85 -24.78
CA THR A 20 4.38 -19.34 -24.23
C THR A 20 4.58 -19.22 -22.74
N THR A 21 4.75 -18.00 -22.25
CA THR A 21 4.58 -17.71 -20.82
C THR A 21 3.13 -18.04 -20.50
N MET A 22 2.90 -19.24 -19.98
CA MET A 22 1.61 -19.55 -19.36
C MET A 22 1.49 -18.58 -18.17
N ALA A 23 0.56 -17.63 -18.26
CA ALA A 23 0.13 -16.90 -17.09
C ALA A 23 -0.28 -17.96 -16.06
N ALA A 24 0.29 -17.89 -14.85
CA ALA A 24 -0.17 -18.74 -13.78
C ALA A 24 -1.69 -18.56 -13.68
N PRO A 25 -2.48 -19.64 -13.52
CA PRO A 25 -3.91 -19.50 -13.37
C PRO A 25 -4.17 -18.53 -12.22
N SER A 26 -5.02 -17.50 -12.45
CA SER A 26 -5.46 -16.59 -11.41
C SER A 26 -6.08 -17.42 -10.30
N GLY A 27 -5.52 -17.34 -9.12
CA GLY A 27 -5.97 -18.15 -7.99
C GLY A 27 -7.20 -17.57 -7.28
N TYR A 28 -7.51 -16.28 -7.51
CA TYR A 28 -8.64 -15.60 -6.88
C TYR A 28 -10.00 -16.05 -7.42
N SER A 29 -11.03 -15.96 -6.59
CA SER A 29 -12.42 -16.16 -6.97
C SER A 29 -13.21 -14.86 -6.83
N LEU A 30 -14.19 -14.65 -7.71
CA LEU A 30 -14.99 -13.42 -7.76
C LEU A 30 -16.47 -13.75 -7.67
N LEU A 31 -17.20 -12.94 -6.90
CA LEU A 31 -18.66 -12.89 -6.94
C LEU A 31 -19.12 -12.25 -8.27
N ALA A 32 -20.35 -12.58 -8.69
CA ALA A 32 -20.91 -12.05 -9.94
C ALA A 32 -21.23 -10.54 -9.87
N ASN A 33 -21.34 -9.97 -8.68
CA ASN A 33 -21.72 -8.58 -8.45
C ASN A 33 -20.55 -7.76 -7.91
N ARG A 34 -20.52 -6.48 -8.32
CA ARG A 34 -19.48 -5.53 -7.92
C ARG A 34 -20.07 -4.14 -7.71
N TRP A 35 -19.34 -3.28 -7.00
CA TRP A 35 -19.70 -1.87 -6.88
C TRP A 35 -19.53 -1.14 -8.22
N PRO A 36 -20.38 -0.15 -8.53
CA PRO A 36 -20.03 0.85 -9.52
C PRO A 36 -18.83 1.65 -9.03
N ASN A 37 -18.12 2.30 -9.97
CA ASN A 37 -16.97 3.15 -9.60
C ASN A 37 -17.39 4.24 -8.61
N GLY A 38 -16.52 4.58 -7.68
CA GLY A 38 -16.74 5.63 -6.69
C GLY A 38 -16.45 5.24 -5.25
N ALA A 39 -17.07 5.95 -4.32
CA ALA A 39 -16.92 5.73 -2.89
C ALA A 39 -17.95 4.72 -2.35
N VAL A 40 -17.50 3.80 -1.51
CA VAL A 40 -18.33 2.89 -0.71
C VAL A 40 -18.20 3.28 0.75
N THR A 41 -19.22 3.93 1.28
CA THR A 41 -19.21 4.40 2.66
C THR A 41 -19.69 3.31 3.60
N MET A 42 -18.85 2.90 4.56
CA MET A 42 -19.17 1.90 5.57
C MET A 42 -19.51 2.60 6.89
N HIS A 43 -20.66 2.32 7.46
CA HIS A 43 -21.11 2.85 8.75
C HIS A 43 -20.68 1.93 9.88
N LEU A 44 -19.62 2.29 10.58
CA LEU A 44 -19.02 1.49 11.63
C LEU A 44 -19.76 1.71 12.97
N GLN A 45 -20.33 0.64 13.52
CA GLN A 45 -21.12 0.63 14.75
C GLN A 45 -20.61 -0.47 15.69
N LEU A 46 -19.29 -0.62 15.73
CA LEU A 46 -18.62 -1.71 16.46
C LEU A 46 -18.31 -1.35 17.92
N GLY A 47 -18.24 -0.05 18.21
CA GLY A 47 -17.98 0.45 19.55
C GLY A 47 -16.52 0.33 20.00
N THR A 48 -16.32 0.61 21.27
CA THR A 48 -15.01 0.48 21.94
C THR A 48 -14.82 -0.94 22.42
N GLY A 49 -13.57 -1.46 22.32
CA GLY A 49 -13.22 -2.72 22.96
C GLY A 49 -13.24 -2.63 24.50
N SER A 50 -13.19 -3.75 25.18
CA SER A 50 -13.01 -3.81 26.64
C SER A 50 -11.56 -3.50 27.04
N GLY A 51 -11.12 -2.26 26.82
CA GLY A 51 -9.74 -1.81 27.05
C GLY A 51 -8.94 -1.67 25.74
N THR A 52 -7.62 -1.48 25.87
CA THR A 52 -6.71 -1.40 24.73
C THR A 52 -6.53 -2.79 24.10
N LEU A 53 -6.75 -2.88 22.79
CA LEU A 53 -6.53 -4.11 22.03
C LEU A 53 -5.03 -4.43 21.95
N ILE A 54 -4.68 -5.70 21.72
CA ILE A 54 -3.27 -6.16 21.75
C ILE A 54 -2.40 -5.43 20.72
N ASP A 55 -2.98 -5.02 19.58
CA ASP A 55 -2.29 -4.24 18.56
C ASP A 55 -2.17 -2.73 18.88
N GLY A 56 -2.66 -2.30 20.03
CA GLY A 56 -2.65 -0.91 20.49
C GLY A 56 -3.84 -0.09 19.99
N SER A 57 -4.78 -0.66 19.24
CA SER A 57 -5.99 0.03 18.80
C SER A 57 -6.91 0.30 19.99
N THR A 58 -7.63 1.43 19.96
CA THR A 58 -8.48 1.90 21.05
C THR A 58 -9.96 1.56 20.86
N SER A 59 -10.36 1.14 19.66
CA SER A 59 -11.73 0.72 19.35
C SER A 59 -11.77 -0.28 18.19
N TRP A 60 -12.87 -1.03 18.12
CA TRP A 60 -13.14 -1.90 16.97
C TRP A 60 -13.35 -1.10 15.69
N ASN A 61 -13.96 0.10 15.77
CA ASN A 61 -14.11 1.01 14.63
C ASN A 61 -12.76 1.41 14.04
N GLN A 62 -11.75 1.64 14.88
CA GLN A 62 -10.40 1.94 14.43
C GLN A 62 -9.78 0.76 13.68
N VAL A 63 -9.91 -0.47 14.21
CA VAL A 63 -9.40 -1.68 13.55
C VAL A 63 -10.07 -1.90 12.20
N ALA A 64 -11.41 -1.75 12.13
CA ALA A 64 -12.16 -1.85 10.88
C ALA A 64 -11.70 -0.80 9.86
N THR A 65 -11.51 0.46 10.29
CA THR A 65 -10.99 1.53 9.42
C THR A 65 -9.61 1.17 8.85
N ASN A 66 -8.74 0.56 9.66
CA ASN A 66 -7.42 0.12 9.20
C ASN A 66 -7.53 -1.00 8.14
N ALA A 67 -8.47 -1.92 8.31
CA ALA A 67 -8.73 -2.98 7.33
C ALA A 67 -9.25 -2.41 6.00
N LEU A 68 -10.19 -1.47 6.03
CA LEU A 68 -10.68 -0.75 4.84
C LEU A 68 -9.55 0.01 4.14
N ALA A 69 -8.68 0.67 4.91
CA ALA A 69 -7.52 1.39 4.38
C ALA A 69 -6.55 0.43 3.66
N THR A 70 -6.37 -0.78 4.15
CA THR A 70 -5.52 -1.78 3.52
C THR A 70 -6.03 -2.18 2.14
N TRP A 71 -7.33 -2.36 1.95
CA TRP A 71 -7.92 -2.57 0.63
C TRP A 71 -7.73 -1.36 -0.28
N ASN A 72 -7.98 -0.15 0.24
CA ASN A 72 -7.86 1.09 -0.52
C ASN A 72 -6.47 1.33 -1.13
N THR A 73 -5.42 0.76 -0.55
CA THR A 73 -4.07 0.86 -1.12
C THR A 73 -3.89 0.01 -2.39
N ASN A 74 -4.79 -0.93 -2.66
CA ASN A 74 -4.64 -1.92 -3.72
C ASN A 74 -5.62 -1.77 -4.89
N ILE A 75 -6.66 -0.93 -4.75
CA ILE A 75 -7.71 -0.71 -5.75
C ILE A 75 -7.80 0.77 -6.12
N ASP A 76 -8.29 1.09 -7.32
CA ASP A 76 -8.37 2.46 -7.82
C ASP A 76 -9.80 2.97 -8.03
N LEU A 77 -10.60 2.25 -8.81
CA LEU A 77 -11.93 2.71 -9.25
C LEU A 77 -12.98 2.76 -8.15
N VAL A 78 -12.75 2.05 -7.03
CA VAL A 78 -13.59 2.05 -5.83
C VAL A 78 -12.72 2.36 -4.63
N LYS A 79 -13.24 3.17 -3.72
CA LYS A 79 -12.58 3.47 -2.44
C LYS A 79 -13.57 3.35 -1.30
N PHE A 80 -13.17 2.66 -0.26
CA PHE A 80 -13.91 2.67 0.99
C PHE A 80 -13.74 4.00 1.72
N SER A 81 -14.82 4.47 2.32
CA SER A 81 -14.80 5.49 3.37
C SER A 81 -15.50 4.94 4.61
N ALA A 82 -15.22 5.50 5.78
CA ALA A 82 -15.80 5.03 7.03
C ALA A 82 -16.42 6.18 7.81
N VAL A 83 -17.66 5.99 8.27
CA VAL A 83 -18.28 6.81 9.29
C VAL A 83 -18.16 6.06 10.60
N GLN A 84 -17.25 6.51 11.49
CA GLN A 84 -17.04 5.90 12.79
C GLN A 84 -18.16 6.31 13.76
N ASP A 85 -18.46 5.43 14.71
CA ASP A 85 -19.50 5.63 15.73
C ASP A 85 -20.84 6.05 15.12
N SER A 86 -21.17 5.48 13.96
CA SER A 86 -22.40 5.81 13.24
C SER A 86 -23.63 5.46 14.04
N THR A 87 -24.63 6.34 13.97
CA THR A 87 -25.94 6.19 14.63
C THR A 87 -27.06 5.86 13.65
N VAL A 88 -26.73 5.56 12.37
CA VAL A 88 -27.76 5.16 11.40
C VAL A 88 -28.43 3.85 11.82
N ALA A 89 -29.69 3.70 11.47
CA ALA A 89 -30.41 2.47 11.76
C ALA A 89 -29.79 1.28 11.03
N ARG A 90 -29.58 0.19 11.75
CA ARG A 90 -29.17 -1.09 11.15
C ARG A 90 -30.37 -1.76 10.50
N GLY A 91 -30.18 -2.35 9.33
CA GLY A 91 -31.30 -3.02 8.66
C GLY A 91 -30.86 -3.77 7.42
N ASP A 92 -31.62 -4.77 7.07
CA ASP A 92 -31.46 -5.60 5.88
C ASP A 92 -32.06 -4.89 4.67
N GLY A 93 -31.30 -4.56 3.64
CA GLY A 93 -31.78 -3.93 2.42
C GLY A 93 -32.20 -2.47 2.59
N THR A 94 -31.46 -1.71 3.41
CA THR A 94 -31.76 -0.30 3.71
C THR A 94 -31.10 0.69 2.77
N GLY A 95 -30.18 0.24 1.92
CA GLY A 95 -29.31 1.08 1.09
C GLY A 95 -28.14 1.69 1.87
N THR A 96 -27.90 1.23 3.11
CA THR A 96 -26.82 1.70 3.99
C THR A 96 -25.89 0.56 4.34
N ASN A 97 -24.59 0.72 4.11
CA ASN A 97 -23.61 -0.31 4.42
C ASN A 97 -23.27 -0.29 5.90
N ASN A 98 -23.73 -1.27 6.68
CA ASN A 98 -23.56 -1.34 8.12
C ASN A 98 -22.47 -2.33 8.50
N VAL A 99 -21.68 -1.99 9.53
CA VAL A 99 -20.66 -2.88 10.11
C VAL A 99 -20.85 -2.90 11.63
N PHE A 100 -21.23 -4.05 12.17
CA PHE A 100 -21.60 -4.13 13.58
C PHE A 100 -21.40 -5.54 14.17
N PHE A 101 -21.47 -5.64 15.49
CA PHE A 101 -21.54 -6.90 16.21
C PHE A 101 -23.00 -7.26 16.52
N ASP A 102 -23.35 -8.54 16.32
CA ASP A 102 -24.63 -9.11 16.74
C ASP A 102 -24.49 -10.61 17.04
N SER A 103 -25.48 -11.22 17.68
CA SER A 103 -25.61 -12.67 17.89
C SER A 103 -26.29 -13.39 16.72
N ALA A 104 -26.86 -12.64 15.77
CA ALA A 104 -27.55 -13.13 14.59
C ALA A 104 -27.40 -12.15 13.42
N VAL A 105 -27.49 -12.64 12.20
CA VAL A 105 -27.50 -11.82 10.97
C VAL A 105 -28.95 -11.54 10.59
N TYR A 106 -29.47 -10.40 11.00
CA TYR A 106 -30.88 -10.02 10.77
C TYR A 106 -31.88 -11.12 11.17
N GLY A 107 -31.69 -11.68 12.39
CA GLY A 107 -32.54 -12.74 12.92
C GLY A 107 -32.20 -14.16 12.46
N ARG A 108 -31.20 -14.34 11.59
CA ARG A 108 -30.68 -15.65 11.18
C ARG A 108 -29.45 -16.02 12.01
N SER A 109 -29.46 -17.20 12.61
CA SER A 109 -28.33 -17.65 13.43
C SER A 109 -27.06 -17.84 12.64
N PHE A 110 -25.92 -17.49 13.23
CA PHE A 110 -24.61 -17.87 12.71
C PHE A 110 -24.42 -19.39 12.74
N GLY A 111 -23.61 -19.92 11.81
CA GLY A 111 -23.09 -21.27 11.93
C GLY A 111 -22.16 -21.43 13.15
N ASN A 112 -21.96 -22.66 13.61
CA ASN A 112 -21.19 -22.93 14.82
C ASN A 112 -19.77 -22.38 14.83
N SER A 113 -19.10 -22.38 13.67
CA SER A 113 -17.72 -21.87 13.47
C SER A 113 -17.65 -20.47 12.87
N THR A 114 -18.78 -19.90 12.45
CA THR A 114 -18.82 -18.62 11.72
C THR A 114 -18.45 -17.46 12.62
N LEU A 115 -17.45 -16.68 12.20
CA LEU A 115 -16.91 -15.52 12.91
C LEU A 115 -17.62 -14.22 12.50
N ALA A 116 -17.89 -14.07 11.20
CA ALA A 116 -18.62 -12.95 10.65
C ALA A 116 -19.33 -13.36 9.36
N ILE A 117 -20.18 -12.50 8.84
CA ILE A 117 -20.82 -12.68 7.53
C ILE A 117 -20.91 -11.32 6.85
N ALA A 118 -20.44 -11.26 5.59
CA ALA A 118 -20.71 -10.18 4.68
C ALA A 118 -21.96 -10.51 3.83
N THR A 119 -22.90 -9.59 3.78
CA THR A 119 -24.08 -9.67 2.92
C THR A 119 -24.04 -8.56 1.89
N SER A 120 -24.64 -8.77 0.71
CA SER A 120 -24.69 -7.75 -0.35
C SER A 120 -26.02 -7.79 -1.06
N TRP A 121 -26.54 -6.61 -1.36
CA TRP A 121 -27.69 -6.39 -2.24
C TRP A 121 -27.19 -5.78 -3.53
N TYR A 122 -27.79 -6.19 -4.64
CA TYR A 122 -27.39 -5.73 -5.96
C TYR A 122 -28.57 -5.61 -6.91
N ASN A 123 -28.44 -4.75 -7.89
CA ASN A 123 -29.43 -4.60 -8.94
C ASN A 123 -29.28 -5.74 -9.96
N VAL A 124 -30.32 -6.57 -10.09
CA VAL A 124 -30.31 -7.77 -10.94
C VAL A 124 -30.03 -7.45 -12.42
N GLY A 125 -30.48 -6.27 -12.91
CA GLY A 125 -30.27 -5.89 -14.31
C GLY A 125 -28.85 -5.47 -14.66
N SER A 126 -28.10 -4.91 -13.69
CA SER A 126 -26.73 -4.40 -13.90
C SER A 126 -25.65 -5.18 -13.15
N ASN A 127 -26.02 -6.06 -12.24
CA ASN A 127 -25.12 -6.72 -11.27
C ASN A 127 -24.33 -5.73 -10.39
N ASN A 128 -24.76 -4.48 -10.32
CA ASN A 128 -24.13 -3.50 -9.45
C ASN A 128 -24.60 -3.68 -8.01
N LYS A 129 -23.65 -3.78 -7.07
CA LYS A 129 -23.95 -3.72 -5.64
C LYS A 129 -24.54 -2.36 -5.28
N ILE A 130 -25.52 -2.36 -4.40
CA ILE A 130 -26.18 -1.15 -3.88
C ILE A 130 -26.10 -1.07 -2.35
N GLU A 131 -25.82 -2.19 -1.69
CA GLU A 131 -25.60 -2.27 -0.24
C GLU A 131 -24.69 -3.45 0.09
N GLY A 132 -23.92 -3.33 1.15
CA GLY A 132 -23.06 -4.38 1.67
C GLY A 132 -22.83 -4.23 3.17
N ASP A 133 -23.29 -5.19 3.94
CA ASP A 133 -23.17 -5.19 5.40
C ASP A 133 -22.21 -6.25 5.89
N VAL A 134 -21.57 -5.99 7.03
CA VAL A 134 -20.77 -6.98 7.74
C VAL A 134 -21.26 -7.10 9.17
N VAL A 135 -21.66 -8.32 9.54
CA VAL A 135 -22.08 -8.63 10.90
C VAL A 135 -21.06 -9.57 11.53
N PHE A 136 -20.40 -9.12 12.59
CA PHE A 136 -19.46 -9.91 13.38
C PHE A 136 -20.18 -10.62 14.51
N ASN A 137 -19.90 -11.89 14.71
CA ASN A 137 -20.53 -12.72 15.71
C ASN A 137 -20.04 -12.34 17.13
N ASN A 138 -20.88 -11.66 17.90
CA ASN A 138 -20.55 -11.18 19.26
C ASN A 138 -20.48 -12.31 20.30
N THR A 139 -20.88 -13.54 19.96
CA THR A 139 -20.75 -14.71 20.87
C THR A 139 -19.35 -15.29 20.88
N LYS A 140 -18.44 -14.80 19.99
CA LYS A 140 -17.06 -15.26 19.90
C LYS A 140 -16.12 -14.34 20.69
N PRO A 141 -15.02 -14.87 21.23
CA PRO A 141 -13.99 -14.04 21.86
C PRO A 141 -13.19 -13.31 20.80
N TRP A 142 -13.05 -12.00 20.93
CA TRP A 142 -12.35 -11.13 19.99
C TRP A 142 -11.20 -10.39 20.63
N ASN A 143 -10.14 -10.17 19.84
CA ASN A 143 -9.09 -9.21 20.08
C ASN A 143 -8.57 -8.70 18.73
N SER A 144 -7.63 -7.76 18.70
CA SER A 144 -6.90 -7.36 17.50
C SER A 144 -5.40 -7.46 17.76
N TYR A 145 -4.68 -8.22 16.91
CA TYR A 145 -3.25 -8.48 17.07
C TYR A 145 -2.61 -8.82 15.73
N ARG A 146 -1.28 -8.93 15.71
CA ARG A 146 -0.52 -9.35 14.54
C ARG A 146 0.29 -10.61 14.87
N GLY A 147 0.78 -11.27 13.81
CA GLY A 147 1.57 -12.51 13.94
C GLY A 147 0.70 -13.75 14.09
N ASN A 148 1.18 -14.77 14.78
CA ASN A 148 0.51 -16.06 14.88
C ASN A 148 -0.88 -15.99 15.56
N LEU A 149 -1.78 -16.87 15.15
CA LEU A 149 -3.09 -17.01 15.76
C LEU A 149 -2.98 -17.25 17.27
N ARG A 150 -3.93 -16.68 18.01
CA ARG A 150 -4.06 -16.81 19.49
C ARG A 150 -5.42 -17.44 19.82
N SER A 151 -5.71 -17.58 21.10
CA SER A 151 -7.00 -18.15 21.58
C SER A 151 -8.21 -17.26 21.27
N ALA A 152 -8.03 -15.94 21.23
CA ALA A 152 -9.06 -15.00 20.74
C ALA A 152 -8.98 -14.85 19.22
N ASN A 153 -10.12 -14.64 18.56
CA ASN A 153 -10.16 -14.38 17.13
C ASN A 153 -9.57 -12.99 16.84
N ASP A 154 -8.78 -12.88 15.79
CA ASP A 154 -8.23 -11.60 15.38
C ASP A 154 -9.23 -10.84 14.51
N PHE A 155 -9.77 -9.78 15.08
CA PHE A 155 -10.77 -8.95 14.42
C PHE A 155 -10.25 -8.33 13.10
N TYR A 156 -8.98 -7.91 13.07
CA TYR A 156 -8.41 -7.30 11.85
C TYR A 156 -8.38 -8.29 10.67
N ARG A 157 -7.95 -9.55 10.90
CA ARG A 157 -7.94 -10.57 9.86
C ARG A 157 -9.34 -10.85 9.33
N VAL A 158 -10.30 -11.01 10.23
CA VAL A 158 -11.69 -11.26 9.83
C VAL A 158 -12.27 -10.04 9.14
N ALA A 159 -11.97 -8.82 9.59
CA ALA A 159 -12.41 -7.60 8.91
C ALA A 159 -11.80 -7.47 7.49
N LEU A 160 -10.52 -7.80 7.31
CA LEU A 160 -9.91 -7.86 5.96
C LEU A 160 -10.66 -8.84 5.07
N HIS A 161 -10.98 -10.03 5.57
CA HIS A 161 -11.71 -11.06 4.84
C HIS A 161 -13.11 -10.57 4.44
N GLU A 162 -13.91 -10.11 5.39
CA GLU A 162 -15.28 -9.68 5.13
C GLU A 162 -15.35 -8.46 4.19
N PHE A 163 -14.43 -7.52 4.32
CA PHE A 163 -14.37 -6.39 3.38
C PHE A 163 -13.94 -6.82 1.98
N GLY A 164 -13.22 -7.93 1.83
CA GLY A 164 -12.98 -8.56 0.54
C GLY A 164 -14.28 -9.05 -0.11
N HIS A 165 -15.18 -9.67 0.64
CA HIS A 165 -16.52 -10.02 0.17
C HIS A 165 -17.36 -8.79 -0.19
N ILE A 166 -17.26 -7.72 0.60
CA ILE A 166 -17.90 -6.44 0.27
C ILE A 166 -17.40 -5.93 -1.09
N LEU A 167 -16.10 -6.04 -1.39
CA LEU A 167 -15.57 -5.71 -2.71
C LEU A 167 -16.12 -6.62 -3.82
N GLY A 168 -16.39 -7.88 -3.54
CA GLY A 168 -16.85 -8.85 -4.54
C GLY A 168 -15.88 -10.01 -4.75
N LEU A 169 -14.94 -10.21 -3.83
CA LEU A 169 -14.11 -11.41 -3.79
C LEU A 169 -14.91 -12.58 -3.17
N ASP A 170 -14.58 -13.78 -3.58
CA ASP A 170 -15.13 -15.04 -3.08
C ASP A 170 -14.01 -15.91 -2.54
N HIS A 171 -14.33 -17.04 -1.93
CA HIS A 171 -13.38 -18.01 -1.37
C HIS A 171 -12.64 -18.79 -2.47
N PRO A 172 -11.35 -18.59 -2.71
CA PRO A 172 -10.63 -19.33 -3.74
C PRO A 172 -10.53 -20.82 -3.41
N ASP A 173 -10.35 -21.21 -2.16
CA ASP A 173 -10.24 -22.60 -1.72
C ASP A 173 -11.56 -23.39 -1.90
N GLU A 174 -12.72 -22.76 -1.71
CA GLU A 174 -14.03 -23.37 -1.99
C GLU A 174 -14.32 -23.46 -3.49
N ASN A 175 -13.65 -22.66 -4.32
CA ASN A 175 -13.71 -22.69 -5.77
C ASN A 175 -12.60 -23.57 -6.40
N GLY A 176 -12.02 -24.49 -5.62
CA GLY A 176 -11.10 -25.52 -6.10
C GLY A 176 -9.66 -25.04 -6.28
N GLN A 177 -9.31 -23.86 -5.80
CA GLN A 177 -7.98 -23.29 -5.91
C GLN A 177 -7.15 -23.54 -4.66
N ARG A 178 -5.83 -23.67 -4.81
CA ARG A 178 -4.88 -23.91 -3.71
C ARG A 178 -3.89 -22.77 -3.65
N VAL A 179 -4.32 -21.65 -3.09
CA VAL A 179 -3.53 -20.43 -3.00
C VAL A 179 -3.42 -19.95 -1.56
N THR A 180 -2.38 -19.19 -1.28
CA THR A 180 -2.30 -18.43 -0.05
C THR A 180 -3.09 -17.14 -0.24
N ALA A 181 -4.21 -17.02 0.47
CA ALA A 181 -5.08 -15.87 0.37
C ALA A 181 -5.70 -15.54 1.74
N GLN A 182 -5.91 -14.26 2.00
CA GLN A 182 -6.74 -13.79 3.12
C GLN A 182 -8.20 -14.19 2.91
N MET A 183 -8.60 -14.33 1.64
CA MET A 183 -9.95 -14.73 1.25
C MET A 183 -10.21 -16.25 1.33
N ASN A 184 -9.27 -17.08 1.77
CA ASN A 184 -9.57 -18.49 2.05
C ASN A 184 -10.63 -18.60 3.15
N SER A 185 -11.55 -19.56 3.01
CA SER A 185 -12.71 -19.76 3.89
C SER A 185 -12.36 -19.99 5.36
N THR A 186 -11.12 -20.37 5.65
CA THR A 186 -10.63 -20.61 7.00
C THR A 186 -9.55 -19.58 7.36
N VAL A 187 -9.75 -18.93 8.51
CA VAL A 187 -8.77 -17.96 9.06
C VAL A 187 -7.47 -18.67 9.42
N GLY A 188 -6.37 -18.23 8.80
CA GLY A 188 -5.01 -18.72 9.03
C GLY A 188 -4.10 -17.71 9.73
N ASN A 189 -2.80 -17.99 9.73
CA ASN A 189 -1.79 -17.07 10.30
C ASN A 189 -1.55 -15.80 9.46
N LEU A 190 -2.11 -15.74 8.25
CA LEU A 190 -1.96 -14.58 7.38
C LEU A 190 -2.71 -13.37 7.96
N ASP A 191 -2.00 -12.28 8.23
CA ASP A 191 -2.54 -11.04 8.80
C ASP A 191 -2.39 -9.83 7.87
N ALA A 192 -2.26 -10.10 6.57
CA ALA A 192 -2.15 -9.13 5.50
C ALA A 192 -2.78 -9.69 4.23
N LEU A 193 -3.09 -8.83 3.27
CA LEU A 193 -3.52 -9.28 1.94
C LEU A 193 -2.38 -10.02 1.23
N ALA A 194 -2.67 -11.18 0.69
CA ALA A 194 -1.77 -11.90 -0.17
C ALA A 194 -1.82 -11.36 -1.61
N SER A 195 -0.86 -11.77 -2.44
CA SER A 195 -0.83 -11.39 -3.86
C SER A 195 -2.09 -11.79 -4.61
N ASP A 196 -2.72 -12.87 -4.20
CA ASP A 196 -3.97 -13.40 -4.76
C ASP A 196 -5.16 -12.48 -4.47
N ASP A 197 -5.32 -12.06 -3.23
CA ASP A 197 -6.37 -11.11 -2.82
C ASP A 197 -6.24 -9.78 -3.57
N ILE A 198 -4.99 -9.30 -3.69
CA ILE A 198 -4.67 -8.08 -4.42
C ILE A 198 -4.97 -8.23 -5.91
N ALA A 199 -4.63 -9.36 -6.51
CA ALA A 199 -4.92 -9.64 -7.92
C ALA A 199 -6.43 -9.67 -8.18
N GLY A 200 -7.21 -10.33 -7.32
CA GLY A 200 -8.67 -10.38 -7.41
C GLY A 200 -9.32 -9.02 -7.30
N SER A 201 -8.92 -8.22 -6.30
CA SER A 201 -9.46 -6.87 -6.13
C SER A 201 -9.13 -5.94 -7.31
N ARG A 202 -7.95 -6.06 -7.88
CA ARG A 202 -7.52 -5.32 -9.08
C ARG A 202 -8.24 -5.76 -10.35
N ALA A 203 -8.60 -7.03 -10.46
CA ALA A 203 -9.42 -7.52 -11.57
C ALA A 203 -10.82 -6.87 -11.56
N LEU A 204 -11.36 -6.56 -10.38
CA LEU A 204 -12.65 -5.88 -10.23
C LEU A 204 -12.55 -4.36 -10.44
N TYR A 205 -11.54 -3.71 -9.86
CA TYR A 205 -11.49 -2.25 -9.68
C TYR A 205 -10.21 -1.59 -10.18
N GLY A 206 -9.47 -2.25 -11.05
CA GLY A 206 -8.19 -1.77 -11.55
C GLY A 206 -7.11 -1.88 -10.49
N ALA A 207 -5.87 -1.84 -10.91
CA ALA A 207 -4.77 -1.64 -10.00
C ALA A 207 -5.01 -0.27 -9.36
N GLY A 208 -5.10 -0.24 -8.05
CA GLY A 208 -4.98 1.02 -7.33
C GLY A 208 -3.82 1.76 -7.95
N VAL A 209 -3.91 3.08 -8.11
CA VAL A 209 -2.77 3.84 -8.62
C VAL A 209 -1.64 3.72 -7.60
N THR A 210 -1.11 2.52 -7.47
CA THR A 210 0.30 2.38 -7.34
C THR A 210 0.78 2.79 -8.72
N SER A 211 1.04 4.06 -8.93
CA SER A 211 2.08 4.37 -9.87
C SER A 211 3.12 3.30 -9.56
N ASN A 212 3.46 2.43 -10.53
CA ASN A 212 4.62 1.54 -10.43
C ASN A 212 5.87 2.45 -10.42
N ILE A 213 5.86 3.37 -9.47
CA ILE A 213 7.00 4.19 -9.13
C ILE A 213 7.87 3.25 -8.34
N SER A 214 8.77 2.60 -9.06
CA SER A 214 9.82 1.80 -8.44
C SER A 214 10.69 2.75 -7.64
N PHE A 215 10.42 2.79 -6.33
CA PHE A 215 11.30 3.53 -5.42
C PHE A 215 12.64 2.80 -5.33
N PRO A 216 13.73 3.53 -5.28
CA PRO A 216 15.04 2.93 -5.16
C PRO A 216 15.16 2.13 -3.85
N PRO A 217 15.90 1.01 -3.84
CA PRO A 217 16.25 0.30 -2.62
C PRO A 217 16.93 1.23 -1.61
N ARG A 218 16.76 1.00 -0.31
CA ARG A 218 17.24 1.89 0.76
C ARG A 218 18.73 2.21 0.72
N ASN A 219 19.56 1.29 0.22
CA ASN A 219 21.00 1.48 0.12
C ASN A 219 21.39 2.52 -0.95
N GLU A 220 20.66 2.62 -2.06
CA GLU A 220 21.00 3.56 -3.13
C GLU A 220 20.86 5.04 -2.71
N PRO A 221 19.76 5.47 -2.07
CA PRO A 221 19.69 6.84 -1.55
C PRO A 221 20.68 7.17 -0.46
N ASN A 222 21.11 6.20 0.36
CA ASN A 222 22.18 6.40 1.31
C ASN A 222 23.52 6.64 0.61
N ASP A 223 23.81 5.89 -0.44
CA ASP A 223 24.99 6.09 -1.26
C ASP A 223 24.98 7.48 -1.93
N PHE A 224 23.87 7.84 -2.53
CA PHE A 224 23.68 9.19 -3.09
C PHE A 224 23.85 10.30 -2.03
N TYR A 225 23.27 10.13 -0.85
CA TYR A 225 23.41 11.10 0.24
C TYR A 225 24.88 11.29 0.66
N ASN A 226 25.65 10.22 0.76
CA ASN A 226 27.07 10.30 1.08
C ASN A 226 27.86 11.04 0.00
N GLN A 227 27.55 10.82 -1.28
CA GLN A 227 28.12 11.58 -2.40
C GLN A 227 27.74 13.06 -2.32
N LEU A 228 26.47 13.36 -2.04
CA LEU A 228 25.97 14.73 -1.85
C LEU A 228 26.72 15.46 -0.72
N VAL A 229 26.92 14.80 0.43
CA VAL A 229 27.72 15.32 1.54
C VAL A 229 29.16 15.63 1.09
N GLY A 230 29.76 14.72 0.34
CA GLY A 230 31.11 14.92 -0.21
C GLY A 230 31.19 16.13 -1.14
N VAL A 231 30.23 16.31 -2.03
CA VAL A 231 30.16 17.48 -2.94
C VAL A 231 30.03 18.79 -2.13
N TYR A 232 29.13 18.84 -1.15
CA TYR A 232 28.99 20.04 -0.31
C TYR A 232 30.26 20.37 0.45
N GLN A 233 30.94 19.39 1.03
CA GLN A 233 32.15 19.59 1.82
C GLN A 233 33.37 19.95 0.97
N ASN A 234 33.58 19.24 -0.12
CA ASN A 234 34.83 19.29 -0.86
C ASN A 234 34.81 20.28 -2.05
N GLU A 235 33.68 20.36 -2.76
CA GLU A 235 33.57 21.16 -3.98
C GLU A 235 32.97 22.53 -3.75
N LEU A 236 31.87 22.59 -2.99
CA LEU A 236 31.18 23.86 -2.74
C LEU A 236 31.78 24.64 -1.56
N ARG A 237 32.68 24.02 -0.77
CA ARG A 237 33.25 24.62 0.44
C ARG A 237 32.21 25.32 1.30
N ALA A 238 30.97 24.96 1.15
CA ALA A 238 29.90 25.47 1.94
C ALA A 238 30.18 25.05 3.38
N GLY A 239 30.44 26.01 4.24
CA GLY A 239 30.68 25.78 5.66
C GLY A 239 29.45 25.18 6.31
N LEU A 240 29.27 23.90 6.16
CA LEU A 240 28.30 23.11 6.89
C LEU A 240 28.83 22.87 8.32
N SER A 241 29.43 23.93 8.91
CA SER A 241 29.90 24.02 10.30
C SER A 241 29.92 22.67 11.05
N GLY A 242 30.74 21.74 10.54
CA GLY A 242 30.99 20.44 11.18
C GLY A 242 29.91 19.40 11.00
N THR A 243 28.81 19.64 10.33
CA THR A 243 27.74 18.67 10.18
C THR A 243 26.82 18.91 9.00
N TYR A 244 26.82 17.96 8.08
CA TYR A 244 25.79 17.61 7.10
C TYR A 244 25.25 18.72 6.18
N VAL A 245 24.79 18.31 5.00
CA VAL A 245 23.90 19.06 4.11
C VAL A 245 22.80 19.67 4.96
N ASN A 246 22.57 20.98 4.86
CA ASN A 246 21.49 21.59 5.61
C ASN A 246 20.15 20.95 5.24
N PRO A 247 19.15 20.95 6.11
CA PRO A 247 17.90 20.21 5.92
C PRO A 247 17.20 20.56 4.60
N GLU A 248 17.25 21.82 4.20
CA GLU A 248 16.64 22.29 2.96
C GLU A 248 17.35 21.67 1.74
N GLY A 249 18.66 21.73 1.68
CA GLY A 249 19.44 21.11 0.62
C GLY A 249 19.26 19.60 0.57
N THR A 250 19.26 18.95 1.72
CA THR A 250 19.01 17.49 1.82
C THR A 250 17.66 17.12 1.19
N VAL A 251 16.60 17.82 1.53
CA VAL A 251 15.26 17.53 0.98
C VAL A 251 15.19 17.81 -0.51
N ILE A 252 15.71 18.94 -0.94
CA ILE A 252 15.68 19.33 -2.36
C ILE A 252 16.38 18.29 -3.23
N TRP A 253 17.58 17.90 -2.85
CA TRP A 253 18.39 16.99 -3.67
C TRP A 253 17.98 15.53 -3.56
N LEU A 254 17.52 15.07 -2.41
CA LEU A 254 16.89 13.74 -2.28
C LEU A 254 15.60 13.66 -3.10
N THR A 255 14.81 14.72 -3.11
CA THR A 255 13.61 14.80 -3.94
C THR A 255 13.95 14.76 -5.42
N GLU A 256 14.97 15.49 -5.85
CA GLU A 256 15.42 15.49 -7.24
C GLU A 256 16.02 14.14 -7.66
N TYR A 257 16.86 13.54 -6.80
CA TYR A 257 17.35 12.18 -7.01
C TYR A 257 16.19 11.17 -7.16
N ALA A 258 15.23 11.20 -6.24
CA ALA A 258 14.07 10.31 -6.29
C ALA A 258 13.25 10.52 -7.59
N ARG A 259 13.10 11.78 -8.04
CA ARG A 259 12.45 12.10 -9.31
C ARG A 259 13.17 11.45 -10.50
N GLN A 260 14.51 11.53 -10.55
CA GLN A 260 15.29 10.89 -11.60
C GLN A 260 15.14 9.37 -11.58
N ARG A 261 15.18 8.73 -10.38
CA ARG A 261 14.98 7.28 -10.22
C ARG A 261 13.59 6.84 -10.65
N VAL A 262 12.56 7.56 -10.25
CA VAL A 262 11.17 7.32 -10.66
C VAL A 262 10.99 7.53 -12.18
N GLY A 263 11.74 8.47 -12.76
CA GLY A 263 11.83 8.71 -14.20
C GLY A 263 12.66 7.67 -14.96
N GLN A 264 12.91 6.48 -14.36
CA GLN A 264 13.63 5.35 -14.98
C GLN A 264 15.14 5.56 -15.19
N CYS A 265 15.75 6.60 -14.60
CA CYS A 265 17.21 6.67 -14.52
C CYS A 265 17.72 5.55 -13.61
N ASP A 266 18.83 4.90 -13.98
CA ASP A 266 19.55 4.05 -13.04
C ASP A 266 20.17 4.89 -11.91
N HIS A 267 20.65 4.21 -10.87
CA HIS A 267 21.22 4.87 -9.69
C HIS A 267 22.39 5.78 -10.03
N SER A 268 23.31 5.33 -10.88
CA SER A 268 24.51 6.10 -11.25
C SER A 268 24.15 7.39 -12.00
N ILE A 269 23.28 7.28 -13.00
CA ILE A 269 22.83 8.43 -13.80
C ILE A 269 22.01 9.41 -12.92
N ALA A 270 21.10 8.91 -12.08
CA ALA A 270 20.30 9.76 -11.20
C ALA A 270 21.17 10.54 -10.21
N SER A 271 22.16 9.87 -9.60
CA SER A 271 23.13 10.50 -8.69
C SER A 271 23.92 11.58 -9.41
N GLN A 272 24.55 11.23 -10.55
CA GLN A 272 25.40 12.17 -11.29
C GLN A 272 24.60 13.40 -11.75
N ARG A 273 23.43 13.21 -12.34
CA ARG A 273 22.57 14.33 -12.79
C ARG A 273 22.19 15.28 -11.66
N THR A 274 21.88 14.72 -10.48
CA THR A 274 21.54 15.54 -9.33
C THR A 274 22.75 16.28 -8.79
N LEU A 275 23.91 15.62 -8.71
CA LEU A 275 25.18 16.27 -8.31
C LEU A 275 25.62 17.35 -9.30
N ASP A 276 25.44 17.14 -10.59
CA ASP A 276 25.72 18.16 -11.63
C ASP A 276 24.84 19.41 -11.44
N GLN A 277 23.58 19.22 -11.03
CA GLN A 277 22.70 20.35 -10.67
C GLN A 277 23.18 21.08 -9.42
N VAL A 278 23.61 20.33 -8.40
CA VAL A 278 24.17 20.90 -7.15
C VAL A 278 25.40 21.77 -7.44
N THR A 279 26.28 21.29 -8.29
CA THR A 279 27.54 22.00 -8.66
C THR A 279 27.35 23.04 -9.76
N GLY A 280 26.19 23.08 -10.43
CA GLY A 280 25.95 23.91 -11.59
C GLY A 280 26.69 23.45 -12.87
N SER A 281 27.14 22.19 -12.89
CA SER A 281 28.01 21.66 -13.97
C SER A 281 27.25 21.31 -15.26
N GLY A 282 25.91 21.37 -15.28
CA GLY A 282 25.11 21.23 -16.51
C GLY A 282 25.29 19.90 -17.25
N GLY A 283 25.12 18.76 -16.56
CA GLY A 283 25.32 17.44 -17.17
C GLY A 283 24.34 17.09 -18.29
N THR A 284 24.81 16.39 -19.31
CA THR A 284 24.06 15.97 -20.51
C THR A 284 23.57 14.52 -20.45
N LEU A 285 23.70 13.87 -19.31
CA LEU A 285 23.25 12.46 -19.16
C LEU A 285 21.74 12.33 -19.38
N VAL A 286 21.35 11.43 -20.26
CA VAL A 286 19.94 11.19 -20.62
C VAL A 286 19.51 9.85 -20.05
N CYS A 287 18.38 9.81 -19.33
CA CYS A 287 17.77 8.56 -18.91
C CYS A 287 17.11 7.86 -20.10
N ALA A 288 17.19 6.55 -20.15
CA ALA A 288 16.44 5.76 -21.12
C ALA A 288 14.94 5.89 -20.81
N ALA A 289 14.22 6.56 -21.73
CA ALA A 289 12.78 6.79 -21.76
C ALA A 289 12.21 7.60 -20.57
N THR A 290 11.75 8.81 -20.91
CA THR A 290 10.84 9.55 -20.05
C THR A 290 9.48 8.85 -20.07
N PRO A 291 8.91 8.37 -18.97
CA PRO A 291 7.53 7.91 -18.97
C PRO A 291 6.63 9.06 -19.42
N SER A 292 5.72 8.80 -20.33
CA SER A 292 4.70 9.76 -20.76
C SER A 292 3.68 9.95 -19.64
N GLY A 293 3.99 10.80 -18.70
CA GLY A 293 3.12 11.16 -17.59
C GLY A 293 3.91 12.00 -16.59
N THR A 294 3.51 13.24 -16.40
CA THR A 294 4.07 14.08 -15.34
C THR A 294 3.67 13.52 -14.00
N ILE A 295 4.59 12.82 -13.33
CA ILE A 295 4.38 12.42 -11.93
C ILE A 295 4.44 13.72 -11.12
N PRO A 296 3.34 14.11 -10.44
CA PRO A 296 3.34 15.34 -9.67
C PRO A 296 4.17 15.15 -8.40
N PHE A 297 5.39 15.67 -8.41
CA PHE A 297 6.20 15.74 -7.21
C PHE A 297 5.69 16.82 -6.26
N PRO A 298 5.76 16.60 -4.93
CA PRO A 298 5.36 17.59 -3.96
C PRO A 298 6.22 18.87 -4.09
N PRO A 299 5.64 20.05 -3.78
CA PRO A 299 6.39 21.29 -3.74
C PRO A 299 7.55 21.24 -2.72
N ARG A 300 8.64 21.94 -3.01
CA ARG A 300 9.85 21.96 -2.14
C ARG A 300 9.57 22.40 -0.70
N ASN A 301 8.70 23.38 -0.52
CA ASN A 301 8.34 23.88 0.81
C ASN A 301 7.65 22.82 1.69
N GLU A 302 6.87 21.92 1.13
CA GLU A 302 6.26 20.82 1.89
C GLU A 302 7.34 19.85 2.40
N GLY A 303 8.33 19.53 1.59
CA GLY A 303 9.47 18.68 1.98
C GLY A 303 10.28 19.33 3.12
N VAL A 304 10.52 20.62 3.07
CA VAL A 304 11.21 21.37 4.14
C VAL A 304 10.39 21.37 5.43
N GLN A 305 9.08 21.59 5.35
CA GLN A 305 8.18 21.50 6.51
C GLN A 305 8.19 20.09 7.12
N PHE A 306 8.19 19.06 6.29
CA PHE A 306 8.31 17.67 6.76
C PHE A 306 9.63 17.46 7.52
N MET A 307 10.76 17.89 6.99
CA MET A 307 12.07 17.73 7.65
C MET A 307 12.13 18.45 9.00
N ASN A 308 11.63 19.66 9.08
CA ASN A 308 11.57 20.41 10.36
C ASN A 308 10.70 19.67 11.40
N SER A 309 9.59 19.10 10.95
CA SER A 309 8.69 18.32 11.82
C SER A 309 9.32 16.97 12.21
N LEU A 310 10.10 16.36 11.31
CA LEU A 310 10.85 15.12 11.57
C LEU A 310 11.91 15.36 12.65
N GLU A 311 12.67 16.43 12.54
CA GLU A 311 13.67 16.83 13.54
C GLU A 311 13.04 17.03 14.91
N ALA A 312 11.96 17.78 15.00
CA ALA A 312 11.22 17.98 16.25
C ALA A 312 10.71 16.64 16.83
N THR A 313 10.22 15.72 15.98
CA THR A 313 9.77 14.41 16.43
C THR A 313 10.90 13.57 17.02
N TYR A 314 12.07 13.59 16.41
CA TYR A 314 13.23 12.88 16.96
C TYR A 314 13.67 13.48 18.29
N ARG A 315 13.77 14.81 18.38
CA ARG A 315 14.21 15.50 19.59
C ARG A 315 13.18 15.34 20.72
N ASP A 316 11.95 15.67 20.46
CA ASP A 316 10.94 15.89 21.51
C ASP A 316 10.19 14.60 21.89
N THR A 317 10.04 13.67 20.96
CA THR A 317 9.25 12.44 21.19
C THR A 317 10.12 11.22 21.49
N LEU A 318 11.27 11.10 20.86
CA LEU A 318 12.13 9.95 21.03
C LEU A 318 13.27 10.18 22.03
N GLY A 319 13.40 11.41 22.59
CA GLY A 319 14.44 11.78 23.55
C GLY A 319 15.87 11.58 22.99
N ARG A 320 15.99 11.45 21.68
CA ARG A 320 17.27 11.31 21.00
C ARG A 320 17.75 12.71 20.62
N THR A 321 18.76 13.17 21.33
CA THR A 321 19.53 14.32 20.87
C THR A 321 20.26 13.89 19.61
N LEU A 322 19.87 14.47 18.50
CA LEU A 322 20.57 14.33 17.22
C LEU A 322 21.93 15.09 17.26
N GLY A 323 22.48 15.31 18.44
CA GLY A 323 23.67 16.10 18.61
C GLY A 323 23.56 17.46 17.92
N SER A 324 24.65 18.04 17.49
CA SER A 324 24.66 19.22 16.62
C SER A 324 24.32 18.89 15.14
N SER A 325 23.79 17.72 14.86
CA SER A 325 23.42 17.25 13.54
C SER A 325 21.97 16.80 13.56
N TYR A 326 21.23 17.27 12.59
CA TYR A 326 19.87 16.86 12.23
C TYR A 326 19.69 15.35 12.33
N VAL A 327 18.48 14.84 12.06
CA VAL A 327 18.24 13.42 11.89
C VAL A 327 19.48 12.77 11.29
N ASN A 328 20.02 11.70 11.90
CA ASN A 328 21.19 11.03 11.35
C ASN A 328 20.93 10.74 9.86
N SER A 329 21.98 10.72 9.06
CA SER A 329 21.88 10.66 7.60
C SER A 329 20.95 9.53 7.11
N GLU A 330 21.06 8.37 7.72
CA GLU A 330 20.22 7.22 7.37
C GLU A 330 18.73 7.47 7.67
N GLY A 331 18.42 8.01 8.84
CA GLY A 331 17.05 8.35 9.21
C GLY A 331 16.46 9.42 8.30
N ALA A 332 17.22 10.47 7.98
CA ALA A 332 16.77 11.51 7.06
C ALA A 332 16.44 10.95 5.68
N VAL A 333 17.32 10.15 5.11
CA VAL A 333 17.12 9.52 3.80
C VAL A 333 15.89 8.61 3.80
N VAL A 334 15.80 7.71 4.76
CA VAL A 334 14.71 6.73 4.84
C VAL A 334 13.35 7.42 4.96
N TRP A 335 13.24 8.39 5.86
CA TRP A 335 11.94 9.02 6.15
C TRP A 335 11.52 10.05 5.11
N VAL A 336 12.45 10.78 4.51
CA VAL A 336 12.14 11.66 3.37
C VAL A 336 11.64 10.86 2.19
N LEU A 337 12.27 9.73 1.86
CA LEU A 337 11.81 8.86 0.79
C LEU A 337 10.44 8.24 1.09
N GLU A 338 10.20 7.83 2.34
CA GLU A 338 8.89 7.30 2.73
C GLU A 338 7.81 8.37 2.65
N TYR A 339 8.10 9.60 3.08
CA TYR A 339 7.22 10.75 2.89
C TYR A 339 6.91 10.99 1.39
N LEU A 340 7.94 11.01 0.54
CA LEU A 340 7.77 11.18 -0.91
C LEU A 340 6.93 10.06 -1.52
N ARG A 341 7.13 8.82 -1.07
CA ARG A 341 6.31 7.67 -1.49
C ARG A 341 4.84 7.91 -1.21
N TYR A 342 4.49 8.35 -0.01
CA TYR A 342 3.10 8.67 0.34
C TYR A 342 2.53 9.83 -0.48
N ARG A 343 3.32 10.89 -0.69
CA ARG A 343 2.90 12.03 -1.52
C ARG A 343 2.62 11.61 -2.97
N LEU A 344 3.46 10.79 -3.56
CA LEU A 344 3.31 10.27 -4.92
C LEU A 344 2.14 9.28 -5.04
N ASN A 345 1.76 8.63 -3.94
CA ASN A 345 0.57 7.78 -3.86
C ASN A 345 -0.72 8.58 -3.53
N GLY A 346 -0.71 9.89 -3.72
CA GLY A 346 -1.89 10.74 -3.58
C GLY A 346 -2.22 11.19 -2.16
N CYS A 347 -1.39 10.86 -1.15
CA CYS A 347 -1.59 11.41 0.20
C CYS A 347 -1.41 12.93 0.20
N SER A 348 -2.21 13.64 0.99
CA SER A 348 -1.95 15.04 1.31
C SER A 348 -0.62 15.20 2.07
N HIS A 349 -0.10 16.42 2.14
CA HIS A 349 1.08 16.70 2.98
C HIS A 349 0.88 16.26 4.43
N GLY A 350 -0.26 16.58 5.03
CA GLY A 350 -0.58 16.22 6.42
C GLY A 350 -0.67 14.71 6.63
N ASP A 351 -1.35 13.99 5.73
CA ASP A 351 -1.49 12.54 5.82
C ASP A 351 -0.15 11.83 5.64
N ALA A 352 0.65 12.23 4.65
CA ALA A 352 1.97 11.65 4.41
C ALA A 352 2.90 11.85 5.62
N THR A 353 2.93 13.06 6.19
CA THR A 353 3.70 13.39 7.40
C THR A 353 3.25 12.53 8.58
N THR A 354 1.94 12.46 8.82
CA THR A 354 1.37 11.66 9.92
C THR A 354 1.70 10.18 9.78
N LYS A 355 1.60 9.61 8.57
CA LYS A 355 1.96 8.21 8.29
C LYS A 355 3.41 7.90 8.67
N VAL A 356 4.32 8.74 8.22
CA VAL A 356 5.75 8.56 8.53
C VAL A 356 5.99 8.66 10.04
N PHE A 357 5.38 9.61 10.72
CA PHE A 357 5.58 9.79 12.16
C PHE A 357 5.00 8.64 12.98
N LEU A 358 3.90 8.05 12.54
CA LEU A 358 3.36 6.84 13.17
C LEU A 358 4.31 5.64 12.99
N GLN A 359 4.93 5.51 11.82
CA GLN A 359 5.96 4.49 11.59
C GLN A 359 7.19 4.68 12.50
N ILE A 360 7.69 5.91 12.60
CA ILE A 360 8.84 6.24 13.48
C ILE A 360 8.54 5.88 14.93
N ARG A 361 7.31 6.10 15.38
CA ARG A 361 6.86 5.79 16.76
C ARG A 361 6.48 4.33 16.99
N GLY A 362 6.59 3.49 15.95
CA GLY A 362 6.16 2.08 16.02
C GLY A 362 4.65 1.91 16.19
N ARG A 363 3.86 2.92 15.85
CA ARG A 363 2.39 2.88 15.92
C ARG A 363 1.83 2.50 14.56
N GLY A 364 1.10 1.38 14.50
CA GLY A 364 0.57 0.80 13.25
C GLY A 364 -0.62 1.52 12.61
N ILE A 365 -1.04 2.69 13.12
CA ILE A 365 -2.19 3.43 12.60
C ILE A 365 -1.74 4.25 11.40
N GLN A 366 -2.33 3.94 10.24
CA GLN A 366 -2.01 4.63 8.99
C GLN A 366 -3.21 5.49 8.57
N PRO A 367 -3.11 6.83 8.51
CA PRO A 367 -4.16 7.64 7.91
C PRO A 367 -4.39 7.21 6.46
N VAL A 368 -5.63 7.29 6.01
CA VAL A 368 -6.01 6.96 4.64
C VAL A 368 -5.62 8.12 3.74
N CYS A 369 -4.89 7.85 2.65
CA CYS A 369 -4.69 8.83 1.59
C CYS A 369 -5.98 8.93 0.76
N ARG A 370 -6.42 10.13 0.46
CA ARG A 370 -7.64 10.40 -0.33
C ARG A 370 -7.34 10.47 -1.81
#